data_acf640bf984c637bdadbb390257756b2
#
_entry.id   acf640bf984c637bdadbb390257756b2
#
_cell.length_a   1.000
_cell.length_b   1.000
_cell.length_c   1.000
_cell.angle_alpha   90.00
_cell.angle_beta   90.00
_cell.angle_gamma   90.00
#
_symmetry.space_group_name_H-M   'P 1'
#
loop_
_entity.id
_entity.type
_entity.pdbx_description
1 polymer ?
#
loop_
_entity_poly.entity_id
_entity_poly.type
_entity_poly.pdbx_seq_one_letter_code
_entity_poly.pdbx_strand_id
1 'polypeptide(L)'
;MTCERHLYTLMRLLLVLTVLLVSAGPAADAAAVLPKPAQRAYIVDTAGMTSAEDAAQIAKIGAELREKTKAEIVVVTVSTLGDADIETYATELFRTWGIGDKQMNNGVLLLIAKDDRAFRIEVGYGLEGAITDGYAGSVLDAMKGAFRNENYSPAILEAYIALVQKTCTEYGVALESLGAALGIPERPTHLGNVADFGEMLMPEDATAIERMGGDLTNVTDAQMIVVTMPTLRGVDATRFAQQLFVDWQLKDAAQGKTALLFIAKEEREVFFLFGSALTEMEQEHDTTYAINRIRSEFPFDKDDISEEIRKSYATVAARLCTNAHVAVPDSIDESGSEPFYVYIFGFLVFIPFLLLLLWIVGQIFGLAFFSLAALLNLLSSGKYGNMGGGSGGGRYEEDDRPTYRGGGGSSGGGSYGGGSSGGGGASGNW
;
A
#
# COMPACT_ATOMS: atom_id res chain seq x y z
N MET A 1 -45.64 -29.80 -69.58
CA MET A 1 -45.43 -30.32 -68.20
C MET A 1 -43.99 -30.67 -67.79
N THR A 2 -43.09 -30.95 -68.71
CA THR A 2 -41.68 -31.26 -68.36
C THR A 2 -40.82 -30.03 -68.15
N CYS A 3 -41.08 -28.89 -68.82
CA CYS A 3 -40.29 -27.67 -68.72
C CYS A 3 -40.47 -26.93 -67.34
N GLU A 4 -41.65 -26.95 -66.79
CA GLU A 4 -41.95 -26.31 -65.49
C GLU A 4 -41.27 -27.07 -64.32
N ARG A 5 -41.20 -28.39 -64.37
CA ARG A 5 -40.52 -29.18 -63.33
C ARG A 5 -39.03 -28.91 -63.28
N HIS A 6 -38.38 -28.71 -64.41
CA HIS A 6 -36.97 -28.37 -64.47
C HIS A 6 -36.71 -26.93 -63.94
N LEU A 7 -37.60 -25.98 -64.20
CA LEU A 7 -37.49 -24.63 -63.70
C LEU A 7 -37.61 -24.58 -62.17
N TYR A 8 -38.59 -25.30 -61.59
CA TYR A 8 -38.74 -25.42 -60.14
C TYR A 8 -37.56 -26.14 -59.46
N THR A 9 -36.95 -27.13 -60.12
CA THR A 9 -35.76 -27.81 -59.59
C THR A 9 -34.55 -26.90 -59.65
N LEU A 10 -34.35 -26.14 -60.71
CA LEU A 10 -33.29 -25.11 -60.80
C LEU A 10 -33.45 -24.00 -59.79
N MET A 11 -34.66 -23.47 -59.58
CA MET A 11 -34.96 -22.46 -58.56
C MET A 11 -34.66 -22.99 -57.14
N ARG A 12 -35.03 -24.21 -56.83
CA ARG A 12 -34.73 -24.86 -55.53
C ARG A 12 -33.24 -25.05 -55.33
N LEU A 13 -32.50 -25.47 -56.37
CA LEU A 13 -31.03 -25.60 -56.31
C LEU A 13 -30.36 -24.22 -56.13
N LEU A 14 -30.83 -23.19 -56.80
CA LEU A 14 -30.36 -21.82 -56.67
C LEU A 14 -30.61 -21.25 -55.26
N LEU A 15 -31.82 -21.54 -54.71
CA LEU A 15 -32.18 -21.15 -53.35
C LEU A 15 -31.35 -21.86 -52.28
N VAL A 16 -31.08 -23.15 -52.46
CA VAL A 16 -30.21 -23.90 -51.56
C VAL A 16 -28.76 -23.42 -51.67
N LEU A 17 -28.29 -23.08 -52.88
CA LEU A 17 -26.96 -22.55 -53.09
C LEU A 17 -26.79 -21.13 -52.51
N THR A 18 -27.82 -20.28 -52.59
CA THR A 18 -27.81 -18.94 -51.94
C THR A 18 -27.88 -19.06 -50.42
N VAL A 19 -28.64 -19.99 -49.86
CA VAL A 19 -28.67 -20.25 -48.41
C VAL A 19 -27.32 -20.79 -47.91
N LEU A 20 -26.65 -21.65 -48.67
CA LEU A 20 -25.31 -22.16 -48.38
C LEU A 20 -24.21 -21.07 -48.50
N LEU A 21 -24.34 -20.13 -49.42
CA LEU A 21 -23.43 -18.97 -49.55
C LEU A 21 -23.63 -17.91 -48.47
N VAL A 22 -24.84 -17.73 -47.96
CA VAL A 22 -25.16 -16.79 -46.87
C VAL A 22 -24.73 -17.36 -45.47
N SER A 23 -24.66 -18.71 -45.36
CA SER A 23 -24.18 -19.35 -44.14
C SER A 23 -22.64 -19.40 -43.99
N ALA A 24 -21.90 -19.07 -45.05
CA ALA A 24 -20.48 -18.79 -44.97
C ALA A 24 -20.25 -17.30 -44.70
N GLY A 25 -20.78 -16.82 -43.56
CA GLY A 25 -20.27 -15.58 -42.96
C GLY A 25 -18.77 -15.72 -42.71
N PRO A 26 -17.99 -14.63 -42.81
CA PRO A 26 -16.59 -14.75 -42.42
C PRO A 26 -16.55 -15.40 -41.06
N ALA A 27 -15.85 -16.52 -40.95
CA ALA A 27 -15.50 -17.04 -39.64
C ALA A 27 -14.85 -15.87 -38.93
N ALA A 28 -15.44 -15.40 -37.84
CA ALA A 28 -14.84 -14.42 -36.97
C ALA A 28 -13.45 -15.02 -36.66
N ASP A 29 -12.42 -14.41 -37.20
CA ASP A 29 -11.06 -14.75 -36.84
C ASP A 29 -10.96 -14.45 -35.36
N ALA A 30 -11.09 -15.49 -34.53
CA ALA A 30 -10.72 -15.39 -33.13
C ALA A 30 -9.28 -14.86 -33.15
N ALA A 31 -9.06 -13.66 -32.60
CA ALA A 31 -7.75 -13.04 -32.66
C ALA A 31 -6.74 -14.05 -32.11
N ALA A 32 -5.90 -14.52 -33.01
CA ALA A 32 -4.90 -15.53 -32.64
C ALA A 32 -3.98 -14.89 -31.60
N VAL A 33 -3.85 -15.55 -30.44
CA VAL A 33 -2.91 -15.14 -29.40
C VAL A 33 -1.53 -14.97 -30.02
N LEU A 34 -0.82 -13.91 -29.64
CA LEU A 34 0.51 -13.62 -30.16
C LEU A 34 1.43 -14.84 -30.03
N PRO A 35 2.18 -15.17 -31.11
CA PRO A 35 3.14 -16.26 -31.05
C PRO A 35 4.24 -15.95 -30.02
N LYS A 36 4.73 -17.00 -29.36
CA LYS A 36 5.83 -16.88 -28.40
C LYS A 36 7.06 -16.28 -29.11
N PRO A 37 7.72 -15.26 -28.53
CA PRO A 37 8.96 -14.73 -29.07
C PRO A 37 10.04 -15.82 -29.23
N ALA A 38 10.81 -15.76 -30.30
CA ALA A 38 11.91 -16.70 -30.55
C ALA A 38 13.00 -16.63 -29.46
N GLN A 39 13.19 -15.46 -28.89
CA GLN A 39 14.07 -15.22 -27.75
C GLN A 39 13.25 -14.78 -26.54
N ARG A 40 13.76 -15.04 -25.35
CA ARG A 40 13.11 -14.59 -24.12
C ARG A 40 13.03 -13.07 -24.08
N ALA A 41 11.83 -12.58 -23.82
CA ALA A 41 11.54 -11.17 -23.72
C ALA A 41 10.74 -10.90 -22.43
N TYR A 42 11.08 -9.83 -21.72
CA TYR A 42 10.36 -9.37 -20.53
C TYR A 42 9.36 -8.27 -20.88
N ILE A 43 9.45 -7.77 -22.10
CA ILE A 43 8.47 -6.87 -22.71
C ILE A 43 8.31 -7.19 -24.19
N VAL A 44 7.07 -7.24 -24.66
CA VAL A 44 6.70 -7.34 -26.08
C VAL A 44 5.65 -6.27 -26.34
N ASP A 45 6.11 -5.16 -26.91
CA ASP A 45 5.29 -3.99 -27.14
C ASP A 45 4.89 -3.90 -28.62
N THR A 46 3.75 -4.51 -28.97
CA THR A 46 3.23 -4.47 -30.35
C THR A 46 2.28 -3.29 -30.57
N ALA A 47 1.82 -2.63 -29.52
CA ALA A 47 0.95 -1.46 -29.58
C ALA A 47 1.70 -0.11 -29.54
N GLY A 48 3.04 -0.14 -29.37
CA GLY A 48 3.86 1.07 -29.31
C GLY A 48 3.54 1.95 -28.10
N MET A 49 3.36 1.34 -26.92
CA MET A 49 2.97 2.04 -25.70
C MET A 49 4.16 2.35 -24.78
N THR A 50 5.34 1.81 -25.05
CA THR A 50 6.53 1.99 -24.22
C THR A 50 7.64 2.72 -24.97
N SER A 51 8.38 3.57 -24.24
CA SER A 51 9.61 4.16 -24.75
C SER A 51 10.73 3.10 -24.86
N ALA A 52 11.71 3.34 -25.73
CA ALA A 52 12.86 2.45 -25.83
C ALA A 52 13.66 2.37 -24.52
N GLU A 53 13.69 3.47 -23.75
CA GLU A 53 14.38 3.57 -22.47
C GLU A 53 13.68 2.71 -21.40
N ASP A 54 12.36 2.88 -21.23
CA ASP A 54 11.59 2.10 -20.25
C ASP A 54 11.58 0.62 -20.61
N ALA A 55 11.47 0.28 -21.91
CA ALA A 55 11.56 -1.10 -22.37
C ALA A 55 12.93 -1.73 -22.04
N ALA A 56 14.01 -0.97 -22.18
CA ALA A 56 15.35 -1.44 -21.83
C ALA A 56 15.49 -1.64 -20.31
N GLN A 57 14.90 -0.77 -19.48
CA GLN A 57 14.87 -0.93 -18.03
C GLN A 57 14.08 -2.19 -17.63
N ILE A 58 12.88 -2.38 -18.17
CA ILE A 58 12.06 -3.59 -17.95
C ILE A 58 12.87 -4.85 -18.30
N ALA A 59 13.53 -4.85 -19.45
CA ALA A 59 14.33 -5.99 -19.89
C ALA A 59 15.51 -6.29 -18.94
N LYS A 60 16.21 -5.26 -18.48
CA LYS A 60 17.34 -5.40 -17.54
C LYS A 60 16.89 -5.94 -16.17
N ILE A 61 15.84 -5.34 -15.61
CA ILE A 61 15.28 -5.75 -14.31
C ILE A 61 14.76 -7.18 -14.41
N GLY A 62 14.02 -7.52 -15.46
CA GLY A 62 13.46 -8.87 -15.65
C GLY A 62 14.53 -9.96 -15.80
N ALA A 63 15.63 -9.63 -16.49
CA ALA A 63 16.75 -10.55 -16.64
C ALA A 63 17.41 -10.87 -15.28
N GLU A 64 17.67 -9.84 -14.48
CA GLU A 64 18.25 -9.99 -13.14
C GLU A 64 17.30 -10.72 -12.18
N LEU A 65 16.01 -10.36 -12.18
CA LEU A 65 14.98 -11.04 -11.38
C LEU A 65 15.00 -12.54 -11.66
N ARG A 66 14.97 -12.92 -12.94
CA ARG A 66 14.96 -14.32 -13.34
C ARG A 66 16.24 -15.04 -12.94
N GLU A 67 17.39 -14.42 -13.08
CA GLU A 67 18.67 -14.99 -12.67
C GLU A 67 18.65 -15.36 -11.19
N LYS A 68 18.18 -14.44 -10.33
CA LYS A 68 18.21 -14.60 -8.88
C LYS A 68 17.06 -15.49 -8.34
N THR A 69 15.87 -15.48 -8.97
CA THR A 69 14.66 -16.11 -8.41
C THR A 69 14.02 -17.16 -9.30
N LYS A 70 14.40 -17.23 -10.57
CA LYS A 70 13.71 -17.93 -11.64
C LYS A 70 12.28 -17.44 -11.94
N ALA A 71 11.79 -16.45 -11.19
CA ALA A 71 10.53 -15.79 -11.50
C ALA A 71 10.62 -15.02 -12.82
N GLU A 72 9.52 -14.92 -13.52
CA GLU A 72 9.44 -14.23 -14.82
C GLU A 72 8.21 -13.34 -14.85
N ILE A 73 8.45 -12.04 -14.98
CA ILE A 73 7.40 -11.03 -15.15
C ILE A 73 7.52 -10.50 -16.56
N VAL A 74 6.42 -10.58 -17.32
CA VAL A 74 6.39 -10.19 -18.73
C VAL A 74 5.31 -9.16 -18.97
N VAL A 75 5.66 -8.09 -19.65
CA VAL A 75 4.71 -7.09 -20.17
C VAL A 75 4.41 -7.39 -21.63
N VAL A 76 3.13 -7.43 -21.99
CA VAL A 76 2.69 -7.57 -23.38
C VAL A 76 1.69 -6.46 -23.67
N THR A 77 1.95 -5.68 -24.72
CA THR A 77 0.97 -4.74 -25.24
C THR A 77 0.50 -5.19 -26.63
N VAL A 78 -0.81 -5.12 -26.84
CA VAL A 78 -1.47 -5.41 -28.12
C VAL A 78 -2.34 -4.25 -28.53
N SER A 79 -2.55 -4.05 -29.83
CA SER A 79 -3.49 -3.03 -30.29
C SER A 79 -4.91 -3.43 -29.91
N THR A 80 -5.31 -4.67 -30.18
CA THR A 80 -6.65 -5.17 -29.85
C THR A 80 -6.64 -6.67 -29.53
N LEU A 81 -7.63 -7.09 -28.77
CA LEU A 81 -7.90 -8.51 -28.45
C LEU A 81 -8.78 -9.19 -29.52
N GLY A 82 -9.28 -8.43 -30.52
CA GLY A 82 -10.29 -8.91 -31.43
C GLY A 82 -11.60 -9.22 -30.71
N ASP A 83 -12.13 -10.42 -30.95
CA ASP A 83 -13.40 -10.87 -30.32
C ASP A 83 -13.19 -11.57 -28.96
N ALA A 84 -11.93 -11.70 -28.49
CA ALA A 84 -11.62 -12.37 -27.23
C ALA A 84 -11.80 -11.41 -26.03
N ASP A 85 -12.29 -11.96 -24.90
CA ASP A 85 -12.19 -11.27 -23.63
C ASP A 85 -10.75 -11.30 -23.11
N ILE A 86 -10.38 -10.30 -22.30
CA ILE A 86 -9.00 -10.14 -21.83
C ILE A 86 -8.55 -11.27 -20.90
N GLU A 87 -9.45 -11.86 -20.16
CA GLU A 87 -9.20 -12.99 -19.26
C GLU A 87 -8.77 -14.22 -20.06
N THR A 88 -9.55 -14.58 -21.05
CA THR A 88 -9.26 -15.72 -21.93
C THR A 88 -7.95 -15.49 -22.69
N TYR A 89 -7.78 -14.31 -23.28
CA TYR A 89 -6.57 -13.97 -24.03
C TYR A 89 -5.31 -14.02 -23.14
N ALA A 90 -5.36 -13.43 -21.95
CA ALA A 90 -4.23 -13.42 -21.02
C ALA A 90 -3.85 -14.83 -20.55
N THR A 91 -4.85 -15.64 -20.16
CA THR A 91 -4.63 -17.00 -19.71
C THR A 91 -4.03 -17.88 -20.82
N GLU A 92 -4.53 -17.75 -22.06
CA GLU A 92 -4.01 -18.51 -23.21
C GLU A 92 -2.59 -18.06 -23.57
N LEU A 93 -2.32 -16.74 -23.56
CA LEU A 93 -0.99 -16.19 -23.79
C LEU A 93 0.00 -16.68 -22.73
N PHE A 94 -0.37 -16.59 -21.46
CA PHE A 94 0.44 -17.03 -20.33
C PHE A 94 0.85 -18.51 -20.46
N ARG A 95 -0.11 -19.37 -20.79
CA ARG A 95 0.13 -20.82 -20.98
C ARG A 95 0.95 -21.12 -22.23
N THR A 96 0.63 -20.49 -23.36
CA THR A 96 1.32 -20.71 -24.62
C THR A 96 2.78 -20.28 -24.55
N TRP A 97 3.06 -19.19 -23.89
CA TRP A 97 4.43 -18.71 -23.70
C TRP A 97 5.16 -19.45 -22.58
N GLY A 98 4.43 -20.06 -21.65
CA GLY A 98 4.97 -20.74 -20.49
C GLY A 98 5.76 -19.79 -19.63
N ILE A 99 5.11 -18.67 -19.22
CA ILE A 99 5.71 -17.61 -18.41
C ILE A 99 6.01 -18.16 -17.01
N GLY A 100 7.23 -17.97 -16.55
CA GLY A 100 7.71 -18.46 -15.26
C GLY A 100 8.46 -19.78 -15.32
N ASP A 101 8.88 -20.28 -14.17
CA ASP A 101 9.49 -21.60 -14.02
C ASP A 101 8.40 -22.67 -13.88
N LYS A 102 8.57 -23.80 -14.58
CA LYS A 102 7.56 -24.89 -14.64
C LYS A 102 7.32 -25.58 -13.29
N GLN A 103 8.32 -25.60 -12.41
CA GLN A 103 8.21 -26.26 -11.12
C GLN A 103 7.71 -25.29 -10.06
N MET A 104 8.14 -24.02 -10.16
CA MET A 104 7.81 -22.98 -9.19
C MET A 104 6.50 -22.26 -9.55
N ASN A 105 6.02 -22.32 -10.79
CA ASN A 105 4.83 -21.61 -11.28
C ASN A 105 4.84 -20.11 -10.95
N ASN A 106 6.02 -19.49 -11.01
CA ASN A 106 6.29 -18.14 -10.56
C ASN A 106 6.36 -17.12 -11.71
N GLY A 107 5.42 -17.23 -12.63
CA GLY A 107 5.24 -16.29 -13.72
C GLY A 107 4.24 -15.19 -13.40
N VAL A 108 4.38 -14.01 -14.00
CA VAL A 108 3.38 -12.93 -14.02
C VAL A 108 3.33 -12.33 -15.41
N LEU A 109 2.14 -12.08 -15.91
CA LEU A 109 1.89 -11.39 -17.18
C LEU A 109 1.11 -10.10 -16.90
N LEU A 110 1.65 -8.96 -17.34
CA LEU A 110 0.88 -7.72 -17.48
C LEU A 110 0.51 -7.57 -18.96
N LEU A 111 -0.75 -7.82 -19.29
CA LEU A 111 -1.33 -7.66 -20.62
C LEU A 111 -2.07 -6.34 -20.71
N ILE A 112 -1.84 -5.61 -21.80
CA ILE A 112 -2.47 -4.31 -22.08
C ILE A 112 -3.00 -4.32 -23.53
N ALA A 113 -4.29 -4.10 -23.71
CA ALA A 113 -4.95 -3.98 -25.00
C ALA A 113 -5.37 -2.51 -25.21
N LYS A 114 -4.65 -1.81 -26.11
CA LYS A 114 -4.74 -0.36 -26.25
C LYS A 114 -6.10 0.12 -26.71
N ASP A 115 -6.60 -0.43 -27.80
CA ASP A 115 -7.84 0.03 -28.43
C ASP A 115 -9.09 -0.45 -27.67
N ASP A 116 -8.98 -1.60 -26.99
CA ASP A 116 -10.01 -2.15 -26.09
C ASP A 116 -10.03 -1.43 -24.75
N ARG A 117 -9.00 -0.63 -24.45
CA ARG A 117 -8.82 0.05 -23.15
C ARG A 117 -8.90 -0.91 -21.98
N ALA A 118 -8.30 -2.06 -22.12
CA ALA A 118 -8.33 -3.12 -21.13
C ALA A 118 -6.93 -3.55 -20.74
N PHE A 119 -6.75 -3.88 -19.46
CA PHE A 119 -5.52 -4.44 -18.95
C PHE A 119 -5.80 -5.57 -17.96
N ARG A 120 -4.86 -6.49 -17.86
CA ARG A 120 -4.94 -7.63 -16.95
C ARG A 120 -3.57 -8.01 -16.42
N ILE A 121 -3.53 -8.36 -15.14
CA ILE A 121 -2.41 -9.07 -14.55
C ILE A 121 -2.85 -10.51 -14.33
N GLU A 122 -2.11 -11.46 -14.92
CA GLU A 122 -2.27 -12.90 -14.71
C GLU A 122 -1.10 -13.40 -13.88
N VAL A 123 -1.38 -14.11 -12.78
CA VAL A 123 -0.38 -14.53 -11.79
C VAL A 123 -0.30 -16.05 -11.74
N GLY A 124 0.91 -16.59 -11.80
CA GLY A 124 1.18 -18.01 -11.62
C GLY A 124 1.07 -18.42 -10.15
N TYR A 125 0.68 -19.65 -9.91
CA TYR A 125 0.34 -20.21 -8.60
C TYR A 125 1.40 -19.97 -7.52
N GLY A 126 2.69 -19.99 -7.91
CA GLY A 126 3.80 -19.78 -6.99
C GLY A 126 3.97 -18.35 -6.47
N LEU A 127 3.24 -17.38 -7.04
CA LEU A 127 3.28 -15.99 -6.61
C LEU A 127 1.93 -15.46 -6.15
N GLU A 128 0.83 -16.24 -6.17
CA GLU A 128 -0.50 -15.80 -5.72
C GLU A 128 -0.52 -15.37 -4.24
N GLY A 129 0.33 -15.97 -3.41
CA GLY A 129 0.49 -15.58 -2.01
C GLY A 129 1.11 -14.19 -1.84
N ALA A 130 2.03 -13.81 -2.72
CA ALA A 130 2.69 -12.51 -2.71
C ALA A 130 1.91 -11.47 -3.51
N ILE A 131 1.53 -11.81 -4.75
CA ILE A 131 0.77 -10.95 -5.66
C ILE A 131 -0.68 -11.45 -5.66
N THR A 132 -1.41 -11.08 -4.62
CA THR A 132 -2.84 -11.40 -4.50
C THR A 132 -3.68 -10.63 -5.51
N ASP A 133 -4.92 -11.08 -5.78
CA ASP A 133 -5.86 -10.37 -6.66
C ASP A 133 -6.06 -8.91 -6.24
N GLY A 134 -6.16 -8.67 -4.92
CA GLY A 134 -6.27 -7.31 -4.39
C GLY A 134 -5.05 -6.44 -4.67
N TYR A 135 -3.84 -7.00 -4.54
CA TYR A 135 -2.61 -6.29 -4.90
C TYR A 135 -2.52 -6.04 -6.40
N ALA A 136 -2.77 -7.05 -7.22
CA ALA A 136 -2.81 -6.91 -8.69
C ALA A 136 -3.84 -5.84 -9.11
N GLY A 137 -5.02 -5.84 -8.49
CA GLY A 137 -6.04 -4.81 -8.69
C GLY A 137 -5.55 -3.41 -8.36
N SER A 138 -4.84 -3.24 -7.23
CA SER A 138 -4.29 -1.94 -6.83
C SER A 138 -3.22 -1.41 -7.80
N VAL A 139 -2.40 -2.31 -8.35
CA VAL A 139 -1.41 -1.95 -9.39
C VAL A 139 -2.11 -1.45 -10.65
N LEU A 140 -3.17 -2.15 -11.12
CA LEU A 140 -3.96 -1.72 -12.27
C LEU A 140 -4.69 -0.40 -12.01
N ASP A 141 -5.22 -0.19 -10.81
CA ASP A 141 -5.90 1.06 -10.45
C ASP A 141 -4.95 2.26 -10.47
N ALA A 142 -3.70 2.08 -10.03
CA ALA A 142 -2.67 3.12 -10.10
C ALA A 142 -2.35 3.55 -11.54
N MET A 143 -2.43 2.63 -12.51
CA MET A 143 -2.18 2.94 -13.92
C MET A 143 -3.29 3.80 -14.56
N LYS A 144 -4.55 3.70 -14.09
CA LYS A 144 -5.72 4.30 -14.76
C LYS A 144 -5.61 5.80 -15.02
N GLY A 145 -5.06 6.56 -14.06
CA GLY A 145 -4.89 8.01 -14.18
C GLY A 145 -3.97 8.39 -15.33
N ALA A 146 -2.81 7.76 -15.40
CA ALA A 146 -1.81 8.00 -16.44
C ALA A 146 -2.33 7.53 -17.82
N PHE A 147 -3.02 6.40 -17.87
CA PHE A 147 -3.58 5.83 -19.10
C PHE A 147 -4.67 6.71 -19.72
N ARG A 148 -5.53 7.34 -18.91
CA ARG A 148 -6.51 8.33 -19.39
C ARG A 148 -5.88 9.55 -20.01
N ASN A 149 -4.65 9.89 -19.59
CA ASN A 149 -3.86 11.00 -20.09
C ASN A 149 -2.86 10.58 -21.17
N GLU A 150 -2.96 9.35 -21.70
CA GLU A 150 -2.06 8.76 -22.69
C GLU A 150 -0.59 8.70 -22.27
N ASN A 151 -0.29 8.82 -20.99
CA ASN A 151 1.03 8.69 -20.41
C ASN A 151 1.34 7.23 -20.07
N TYR A 152 1.45 6.39 -21.12
CA TYR A 152 1.51 4.94 -20.98
C TYR A 152 2.84 4.42 -20.46
N SER A 153 3.95 4.87 -21.06
CA SER A 153 5.27 4.28 -20.85
C SER A 153 5.72 4.31 -19.38
N PRO A 154 5.72 5.46 -18.70
CA PRO A 154 6.08 5.52 -17.28
C PRO A 154 5.15 4.67 -16.41
N ALA A 155 3.84 4.68 -16.69
CA ALA A 155 2.88 3.91 -15.90
C ALA A 155 3.07 2.39 -16.05
N ILE A 156 3.45 1.93 -17.24
CA ILE A 156 3.80 0.52 -17.48
C ILE A 156 5.07 0.15 -16.70
N LEU A 157 6.09 1.00 -16.74
CA LEU A 157 7.33 0.79 -15.97
C LEU A 157 7.06 0.76 -14.47
N GLU A 158 6.27 1.69 -13.93
CA GLU A 158 5.89 1.72 -12.52
C GLU A 158 5.13 0.47 -12.09
N ALA A 159 4.16 0.02 -12.89
CA ALA A 159 3.42 -1.22 -12.63
C ALA A 159 4.36 -2.44 -12.63
N TYR A 160 5.27 -2.50 -13.61
CA TYR A 160 6.29 -3.54 -13.67
C TYR A 160 7.18 -3.56 -12.44
N ILE A 161 7.70 -2.40 -12.04
CA ILE A 161 8.52 -2.22 -10.84
C ILE A 161 7.75 -2.69 -9.58
N ALA A 162 6.46 -2.35 -9.46
CA ALA A 162 5.63 -2.77 -8.33
C ALA A 162 5.55 -4.30 -8.21
N LEU A 163 5.30 -4.99 -9.33
CA LEU A 163 5.24 -6.45 -9.39
C LEU A 163 6.59 -7.09 -9.07
N VAL A 164 7.68 -6.53 -9.60
CA VAL A 164 9.05 -6.99 -9.31
C VAL A 164 9.39 -6.84 -7.85
N GLN A 165 9.13 -5.68 -7.25
CA GLN A 165 9.42 -5.45 -5.82
C GLN A 165 8.68 -6.43 -4.91
N LYS A 166 7.40 -6.66 -5.21
CA LYS A 166 6.60 -7.63 -4.45
C LYS A 166 7.19 -9.03 -4.55
N THR A 167 7.65 -9.41 -5.75
CA THR A 167 8.34 -10.68 -5.98
C THR A 167 9.69 -10.73 -5.25
N CYS A 168 10.49 -9.67 -5.31
CA CYS A 168 11.76 -9.58 -4.58
C CYS A 168 11.57 -9.74 -3.06
N THR A 169 10.54 -9.12 -2.51
CA THR A 169 10.19 -9.25 -1.08
C THR A 169 9.86 -10.70 -0.71
N GLU A 170 9.09 -11.40 -1.56
CA GLU A 170 8.73 -12.81 -1.35
C GLU A 170 9.96 -13.72 -1.34
N TYR A 171 10.89 -13.49 -2.27
CA TYR A 171 12.11 -14.28 -2.39
C TYR A 171 13.26 -13.80 -1.50
N GLY A 172 13.13 -12.66 -0.81
CA GLY A 172 14.17 -12.06 0.02
C GLY A 172 15.41 -11.64 -0.78
N VAL A 173 15.25 -11.16 -2.02
CA VAL A 173 16.35 -10.79 -2.92
C VAL A 173 16.32 -9.30 -3.26
N ALA A 174 17.52 -8.72 -3.40
CA ALA A 174 17.71 -7.37 -3.94
C ALA A 174 18.16 -7.44 -5.40
N LEU A 175 17.71 -6.48 -6.22
CA LEU A 175 18.13 -6.31 -7.61
C LEU A 175 18.83 -4.95 -7.78
N GLU A 176 20.08 -4.98 -8.24
CA GLU A 176 20.85 -3.75 -8.50
C GLU A 176 20.20 -2.88 -9.59
N SER A 177 19.66 -3.54 -10.63
CA SER A 177 18.96 -2.84 -11.70
C SER A 177 17.68 -2.16 -11.26
N LEU A 178 16.98 -2.72 -10.28
CA LEU A 178 15.77 -2.14 -9.70
C LEU A 178 16.13 -0.93 -8.81
N GLY A 179 17.11 -1.07 -7.93
CA GLY A 179 17.60 0.05 -7.11
C GLY A 179 18.09 1.22 -7.98
N ALA A 180 18.84 0.93 -9.03
CA ALA A 180 19.30 1.94 -9.98
C ALA A 180 18.12 2.63 -10.70
N ALA A 181 17.08 1.88 -11.12
CA ALA A 181 15.88 2.43 -11.76
C ALA A 181 15.08 3.34 -10.82
N LEU A 182 15.04 3.01 -9.53
CA LEU A 182 14.39 3.82 -8.50
C LEU A 182 15.26 4.99 -8.01
N GLY A 183 16.53 5.04 -8.38
CA GLY A 183 17.47 6.05 -7.88
C GLY A 183 17.87 5.84 -6.41
N ILE A 184 17.85 4.59 -5.95
CA ILE A 184 18.33 4.24 -4.61
C ILE A 184 19.82 4.56 -4.53
N PRO A 185 20.27 5.35 -3.54
CA PRO A 185 21.69 5.64 -3.38
C PRO A 185 22.47 4.38 -2.97
N GLU A 186 23.73 4.31 -3.38
CA GLU A 186 24.61 3.25 -2.89
C GLU A 186 24.73 3.32 -1.37
N ARG A 187 24.74 2.14 -0.74
CA ARG A 187 24.96 2.06 0.71
C ARG A 187 26.33 2.63 1.06
N PRO A 188 26.43 3.61 1.97
CA PRO A 188 27.71 4.13 2.41
C PRO A 188 28.62 3.01 2.95
N THR A 189 29.90 3.03 2.57
CA THR A 189 30.88 2.01 3.01
C THR A 189 31.00 1.94 4.54
N HIS A 190 30.85 3.09 5.19
CA HIS A 190 30.79 3.23 6.64
C HIS A 190 29.41 3.79 6.99
N LEU A 191 28.39 2.94 6.96
CA LEU A 191 27.07 3.32 7.40
C LEU A 191 27.05 3.32 8.93
N GLY A 192 26.95 4.53 9.51
CA GLY A 192 26.64 4.74 10.93
C GLY A 192 25.13 4.66 11.18
N ASN A 193 24.63 5.57 11.99
CA ASN A 193 23.22 5.71 12.27
C ASN A 193 22.56 6.84 11.45
N VAL A 194 23.34 7.57 10.62
CA VAL A 194 22.87 8.70 9.81
C VAL A 194 23.36 8.58 8.38
N ALA A 195 22.46 8.77 7.42
CA ALA A 195 22.71 8.96 6.00
C ALA A 195 21.83 10.12 5.49
N ASP A 196 22.34 11.34 5.63
CA ASP A 196 21.60 12.58 5.37
C ASP A 196 21.83 13.10 3.95
N PHE A 197 21.25 12.42 2.93
CA PHE A 197 21.31 12.87 1.52
C PHE A 197 20.43 14.09 1.26
N GLY A 198 19.41 14.32 2.10
CA GLY A 198 18.47 15.45 2.00
C GLY A 198 18.98 16.74 2.62
N GLU A 199 20.18 16.71 3.27
CA GLU A 199 20.74 17.83 4.01
C GLU A 199 19.74 18.43 5.01
N MET A 200 19.03 17.55 5.75
CA MET A 200 17.98 17.91 6.68
C MET A 200 18.47 18.02 8.12
N LEU A 201 19.64 17.45 8.44
CA LEU A 201 20.20 17.45 9.77
C LEU A 201 21.23 18.56 9.97
N MET A 202 21.20 19.18 11.15
CA MET A 202 22.28 20.00 11.63
C MET A 202 23.42 19.10 12.13
N PRO A 203 24.70 19.52 12.02
CA PRO A 203 25.84 18.68 12.41
C PRO A 203 25.81 18.18 13.88
N GLU A 204 25.28 19.00 14.77
CA GLU A 204 25.11 18.66 16.18
C GLU A 204 24.07 17.57 16.41
N ASP A 205 22.91 17.64 15.71
CA ASP A 205 21.87 16.63 15.79
C ASP A 205 22.28 15.33 15.14
N ALA A 206 22.96 15.38 13.99
CA ALA A 206 23.53 14.20 13.36
C ALA A 206 24.53 13.50 14.30
N THR A 207 25.40 14.26 14.97
CA THR A 207 26.35 13.73 15.97
C THR A 207 25.63 13.12 17.18
N ALA A 208 24.56 13.76 17.64
CA ALA A 208 23.74 13.24 18.73
C ALA A 208 23.06 11.93 18.36
N ILE A 209 22.50 11.82 17.15
CA ILE A 209 21.86 10.59 16.62
C ILE A 209 22.91 9.45 16.51
N GLU A 210 24.10 9.74 16.01
CA GLU A 210 25.19 8.73 15.94
C GLU A 210 25.54 8.18 17.33
N ARG A 211 25.64 9.07 18.34
CA ARG A 211 25.90 8.64 19.73
C ARG A 211 24.75 7.82 20.30
N MET A 212 23.49 8.29 20.15
CA MET A 212 22.29 7.57 20.60
C MET A 212 22.21 6.18 19.96
N GLY A 213 22.46 6.08 18.66
CA GLY A 213 22.43 4.81 17.94
C GLY A 213 23.54 3.85 18.38
N GLY A 214 24.72 4.36 18.67
CA GLY A 214 25.81 3.57 19.26
C GLY A 214 25.44 3.01 20.63
N ASP A 215 24.88 3.86 21.50
CA ASP A 215 24.46 3.45 22.85
C ASP A 215 23.27 2.46 22.79
N LEU A 216 22.30 2.70 21.90
CA LEU A 216 21.19 1.77 21.64
C LEU A 216 21.70 0.38 21.24
N THR A 217 22.63 0.34 20.28
CA THR A 217 23.21 -0.93 19.81
C THR A 217 23.94 -1.67 20.93
N ASN A 218 24.68 -0.95 21.78
CA ASN A 218 25.41 -1.52 22.90
C ASN A 218 24.53 -2.20 23.95
N VAL A 219 23.29 -1.68 24.16
CA VAL A 219 22.39 -2.19 25.22
C VAL A 219 21.30 -3.16 24.71
N THR A 220 20.94 -3.10 23.40
CA THR A 220 19.81 -3.88 22.83
C THR A 220 20.22 -4.82 21.69
N ASP A 221 21.41 -4.68 21.12
CA ASP A 221 21.84 -5.22 19.82
C ASP A 221 21.01 -4.71 18.63
N ALA A 222 20.09 -3.76 18.82
CA ALA A 222 19.32 -3.17 17.75
C ALA A 222 20.08 -2.02 17.08
N GLN A 223 19.94 -1.90 15.78
CA GLN A 223 20.48 -0.78 15.00
C GLN A 223 19.34 0.09 14.51
N MET A 224 19.41 1.40 14.72
CA MET A 224 18.44 2.35 14.18
C MET A 224 19.17 3.37 13.30
N ILE A 225 18.69 3.54 12.07
CA ILE A 225 19.33 4.36 11.03
C ILE A 225 18.34 5.42 10.56
N VAL A 226 18.82 6.65 10.40
CA VAL A 226 18.08 7.74 9.73
C VAL A 226 18.60 7.89 8.31
N VAL A 227 17.70 7.88 7.35
CA VAL A 227 18.00 8.20 5.95
C VAL A 227 17.10 9.32 5.49
N THR A 228 17.69 10.42 5.04
CA THR A 228 16.95 11.51 4.42
C THR A 228 17.24 11.59 2.93
N MET A 229 16.22 11.87 2.13
CA MET A 229 16.34 12.05 0.68
C MET A 229 15.87 13.43 0.26
N PRO A 230 16.55 14.10 -0.70
CA PRO A 230 16.09 15.40 -1.18
C PRO A 230 14.79 15.28 -1.96
N THR A 231 14.68 14.29 -2.84
CA THR A 231 13.50 13.98 -3.66
C THR A 231 13.53 12.53 -4.11
N LEU A 232 12.36 11.96 -4.36
CA LEU A 232 12.20 10.61 -4.90
C LEU A 232 11.90 10.61 -6.40
N ARG A 233 11.93 11.78 -7.03
CA ARG A 233 11.73 11.98 -8.48
C ARG A 233 10.44 11.36 -9.02
N GLY A 234 9.37 11.42 -8.21
CA GLY A 234 8.06 10.88 -8.58
C GLY A 234 7.86 9.39 -8.26
N VAL A 235 8.86 8.72 -7.70
CA VAL A 235 8.71 7.35 -7.18
C VAL A 235 7.87 7.38 -5.91
N ASP A 236 6.96 6.42 -5.76
CA ASP A 236 6.18 6.25 -4.53
C ASP A 236 7.10 6.06 -3.32
N ALA A 237 6.88 6.86 -2.28
CA ALA A 237 7.80 6.94 -1.15
C ALA A 237 7.87 5.64 -0.32
N THR A 238 6.74 4.94 -0.17
CA THR A 238 6.72 3.64 0.49
C THR A 238 7.55 2.62 -0.27
N ARG A 239 7.38 2.61 -1.59
CA ARG A 239 8.10 1.72 -2.50
C ARG A 239 9.60 1.99 -2.48
N PHE A 240 10.00 3.27 -2.50
CA PHE A 240 11.39 3.68 -2.42
C PHE A 240 12.03 3.22 -1.10
N ALA A 241 11.39 3.53 0.03
CA ALA A 241 11.89 3.18 1.35
C ALA A 241 12.02 1.66 1.54
N GLN A 242 11.04 0.88 1.08
CA GLN A 242 11.09 -0.58 1.12
C GLN A 242 12.25 -1.13 0.27
N GLN A 243 12.46 -0.59 -0.93
CA GLN A 243 13.56 -1.03 -1.79
C GLN A 243 14.93 -0.66 -1.18
N LEU A 244 15.08 0.56 -0.66
CA LEU A 244 16.29 0.97 0.05
C LEU A 244 16.59 0.03 1.22
N PHE A 245 15.57 -0.34 2.00
CA PHE A 245 15.70 -1.25 3.12
C PHE A 245 16.21 -2.64 2.71
N VAL A 246 15.78 -3.12 1.52
CA VAL A 246 16.23 -4.39 0.93
C VAL A 246 17.64 -4.24 0.34
N ASP A 247 17.91 -3.23 -0.49
CA ASP A 247 19.18 -3.04 -1.20
C ASP A 247 20.34 -2.81 -0.22
N TRP A 248 20.09 -2.11 0.87
CA TRP A 248 21.06 -1.92 1.94
C TRP A 248 21.16 -3.11 2.91
N GLN A 249 20.38 -4.17 2.65
CA GLN A 249 20.35 -5.41 3.45
C GLN A 249 20.00 -5.16 4.92
N LEU A 250 19.10 -4.21 5.19
CA LEU A 250 18.75 -3.81 6.56
C LEU A 250 17.74 -4.78 7.20
N LYS A 251 16.95 -5.49 6.41
CA LYS A 251 15.88 -6.38 6.90
C LYS A 251 16.38 -7.42 7.89
N ASP A 252 17.53 -8.05 7.59
CA ASP A 252 18.12 -9.11 8.39
C ASP A 252 19.42 -8.66 9.12
N ALA A 253 19.81 -7.40 8.93
CA ALA A 253 20.93 -6.82 9.65
C ALA A 253 20.66 -6.85 11.17
N ALA A 254 21.69 -6.93 11.98
CA ALA A 254 21.56 -7.05 13.44
C ALA A 254 20.54 -8.13 13.86
N GLN A 255 20.50 -9.28 13.16
CA GLN A 255 19.57 -10.39 13.40
C GLN A 255 18.10 -9.97 13.27
N GLY A 256 17.78 -9.08 12.35
CA GLY A 256 16.45 -8.52 12.15
C GLY A 256 16.06 -7.41 13.13
N LYS A 257 16.98 -6.98 14.00
CA LYS A 257 16.77 -5.88 14.96
C LYS A 257 17.19 -4.51 14.38
N THR A 258 16.83 -4.24 13.12
CA THR A 258 17.11 -2.97 12.47
C THR A 258 15.84 -2.14 12.33
N ALA A 259 15.93 -0.84 12.65
CA ALA A 259 14.91 0.15 12.39
C ALA A 259 15.46 1.22 11.43
N LEU A 260 14.69 1.60 10.45
CA LEU A 260 14.98 2.66 9.49
C LEU A 260 13.96 3.78 9.64
N LEU A 261 14.42 4.99 10.00
CA LEU A 261 13.65 6.21 9.84
C LEU A 261 13.99 6.80 8.47
N PHE A 262 13.02 6.77 7.57
CA PHE A 262 13.16 7.30 6.22
C PHE A 262 12.36 8.59 6.06
N ILE A 263 12.98 9.62 5.48
CA ILE A 263 12.38 10.94 5.28
C ILE A 263 12.64 11.42 3.85
N ALA A 264 11.60 11.73 3.11
CA ALA A 264 11.66 12.34 1.78
C ALA A 264 11.23 13.80 1.85
N LYS A 265 12.15 14.71 1.55
CA LYS A 265 12.02 16.15 1.78
C LYS A 265 10.95 16.80 0.91
N GLU A 266 11.03 16.65 -0.40
CA GLU A 266 10.11 17.27 -1.34
C GLU A 266 8.72 16.64 -1.27
N GLU A 267 8.65 15.32 -1.11
CA GLU A 267 7.41 14.55 -1.00
C GLU A 267 6.74 14.71 0.38
N ARG A 268 7.46 15.19 1.39
CA ARG A 268 7.00 15.37 2.77
C ARG A 268 6.54 14.07 3.41
N GLU A 269 7.23 12.99 3.07
CA GLU A 269 6.89 11.67 3.56
C GLU A 269 7.89 11.18 4.59
N VAL A 270 7.37 10.54 5.62
CA VAL A 270 8.14 10.01 6.76
C VAL A 270 7.66 8.59 7.03
N PHE A 271 8.58 7.64 7.12
CA PHE A 271 8.29 6.24 7.42
C PHE A 271 9.27 5.68 8.45
N PHE A 272 8.76 4.77 9.28
CA PHE A 272 9.61 3.79 9.95
C PHE A 272 9.43 2.43 9.28
N LEU A 273 10.54 1.75 9.03
CA LEU A 273 10.59 0.37 8.58
C LEU A 273 11.37 -0.45 9.60
N PHE A 274 10.88 -1.64 9.91
CA PHE A 274 11.46 -2.49 10.92
C PHE A 274 11.90 -3.84 10.35
N GLY A 275 13.01 -4.35 10.83
CA GLY A 275 13.46 -5.71 10.53
C GLY A 275 12.56 -6.76 11.16
N SER A 276 12.77 -8.02 10.78
CA SER A 276 11.90 -9.13 11.13
C SER A 276 11.70 -9.38 12.64
N ALA A 277 12.67 -8.96 13.46
CA ALA A 277 12.59 -9.09 14.92
C ALA A 277 11.91 -7.89 15.63
N LEU A 278 11.55 -6.84 14.89
CA LEU A 278 10.97 -5.60 15.44
C LEU A 278 9.60 -5.25 14.83
N THR A 279 8.90 -6.20 14.22
CA THR A 279 7.63 -5.96 13.51
C THR A 279 6.52 -5.43 14.42
N GLU A 280 6.55 -5.74 15.71
CA GLU A 280 5.60 -5.19 16.69
C GLU A 280 5.72 -3.66 16.86
N MET A 281 6.90 -3.09 16.55
CA MET A 281 7.13 -1.65 16.61
C MET A 281 6.32 -0.84 15.59
N GLU A 282 5.85 -1.46 14.52
CA GLU A 282 5.05 -0.79 13.49
C GLU A 282 3.71 -0.25 14.03
N GLN A 283 3.15 -0.90 15.03
CA GLN A 283 1.86 -0.55 15.63
C GLN A 283 1.99 0.23 16.95
N GLU A 284 3.23 0.50 17.38
CA GLU A 284 3.47 1.23 18.62
C GLU A 284 3.07 2.70 18.50
N HIS A 285 2.47 3.22 19.57
CA HIS A 285 2.06 4.63 19.66
C HIS A 285 3.25 5.58 19.48
N ASP A 286 4.41 5.24 20.05
CA ASP A 286 5.60 6.09 20.01
C ASP A 286 6.15 6.22 18.58
N THR A 287 6.07 5.17 17.76
CA THR A 287 6.42 5.22 16.34
C THR A 287 5.47 6.16 15.57
N THR A 288 4.17 6.03 15.77
CA THR A 288 3.19 6.91 15.14
C THR A 288 3.35 8.36 15.58
N TYR A 289 3.62 8.59 16.87
CA TYR A 289 3.87 9.91 17.42
C TYR A 289 5.12 10.57 16.81
N ALA A 290 6.23 9.82 16.70
CA ALA A 290 7.46 10.28 16.10
C ALA A 290 7.28 10.68 14.62
N ILE A 291 6.56 9.88 13.83
CA ILE A 291 6.23 10.22 12.44
C ILE A 291 5.44 11.53 12.36
N ASN A 292 4.40 11.67 13.18
CA ASN A 292 3.53 12.83 13.14
C ASN A 292 4.25 14.11 13.56
N ARG A 293 5.19 14.03 14.50
CA ARG A 293 6.03 15.17 14.91
C ARG A 293 6.84 15.71 13.74
N ILE A 294 7.57 14.84 13.02
CA ILE A 294 8.36 15.27 11.86
C ILE A 294 7.44 15.81 10.77
N ARG A 295 6.28 15.19 10.52
CA ARG A 295 5.32 15.64 9.50
C ARG A 295 4.72 16.99 9.80
N SER A 296 4.53 17.35 11.08
CA SER A 296 3.96 18.65 11.47
C SER A 296 4.89 19.83 11.17
N GLU A 297 6.17 19.57 11.00
CA GLU A 297 7.17 20.59 10.68
C GLU A 297 7.27 20.93 9.18
N PHE A 298 6.56 20.19 8.30
CA PHE A 298 6.54 20.53 6.88
C PHE A 298 5.51 21.64 6.55
N PRO A 299 5.86 22.65 5.73
CA PRO A 299 7.17 23.03 5.21
C PRO A 299 8.08 23.60 6.30
N PHE A 300 9.32 23.19 6.34
CA PHE A 300 10.19 23.36 7.50
C PHE A 300 11.27 24.43 7.36
N ASP A 301 11.69 25.00 8.48
CA ASP A 301 13.03 25.53 8.68
C ASP A 301 13.98 24.36 9.00
N LYS A 302 15.23 24.43 8.52
CA LYS A 302 16.18 23.32 8.69
C LYS A 302 16.50 23.05 10.17
N ASP A 303 16.58 24.09 10.97
CA ASP A 303 16.92 23.98 12.39
C ASP A 303 15.80 23.25 13.14
N ASP A 304 14.54 23.61 12.89
CA ASP A 304 13.37 23.02 13.54
C ASP A 304 13.20 21.55 13.15
N ILE A 305 13.31 21.22 11.86
CA ILE A 305 13.15 19.83 11.39
C ILE A 305 14.27 18.92 11.91
N SER A 306 15.51 19.43 11.99
CA SER A 306 16.66 18.69 12.49
C SER A 306 16.46 18.26 13.94
N GLU A 307 16.05 19.18 14.79
CA GLU A 307 15.72 18.91 16.19
C GLU A 307 14.59 17.87 16.32
N GLU A 308 13.52 17.99 15.51
CA GLU A 308 12.39 17.06 15.57
C GLU A 308 12.74 15.67 15.04
N ILE A 309 13.64 15.53 14.05
CA ILE A 309 14.19 14.24 13.62
C ILE A 309 14.96 13.61 14.77
N ARG A 310 15.82 14.36 15.45
CA ARG A 310 16.62 13.88 16.60
C ARG A 310 15.72 13.43 17.76
N LYS A 311 14.73 14.24 18.15
CA LYS A 311 13.77 13.89 19.20
C LYS A 311 12.93 12.68 18.85
N SER A 312 12.51 12.56 17.59
CA SER A 312 11.75 11.42 17.11
C SER A 312 12.58 10.13 17.12
N TYR A 313 13.85 10.25 16.76
CA TYR A 313 14.81 9.16 16.90
C TYR A 313 14.94 8.72 18.37
N ALA A 314 15.18 9.65 19.28
CA ALA A 314 15.28 9.37 20.71
C ALA A 314 14.03 8.67 21.27
N THR A 315 12.83 9.13 20.87
CA THR A 315 11.55 8.55 21.30
C THR A 315 11.46 7.06 20.93
N VAL A 316 11.74 6.72 19.67
CA VAL A 316 11.65 5.32 19.19
C VAL A 316 12.81 4.48 19.75
N ALA A 317 14.01 5.04 19.89
CA ALA A 317 15.15 4.36 20.52
C ALA A 317 14.88 4.02 21.99
N ALA A 318 14.29 4.94 22.76
CA ALA A 318 13.88 4.69 24.15
C ALA A 318 12.82 3.56 24.24
N ARG A 319 11.88 3.52 23.27
CA ARG A 319 10.91 2.45 23.18
C ARG A 319 11.56 1.09 22.89
N LEU A 320 12.55 1.04 22.00
CA LEU A 320 13.32 -0.17 21.73
C LEU A 320 14.04 -0.67 22.99
N CYS A 321 14.63 0.22 23.79
CA CYS A 321 15.22 -0.15 25.10
C CYS A 321 14.17 -0.73 26.05
N THR A 322 12.99 -0.11 26.13
CA THR A 322 11.87 -0.58 26.99
C THR A 322 11.41 -1.98 26.58
N ASN A 323 11.22 -2.21 25.29
CA ASN A 323 10.80 -3.52 24.75
C ASN A 323 11.88 -4.59 24.96
N ALA A 324 13.15 -4.21 24.93
CA ALA A 324 14.26 -5.09 25.27
C ALA A 324 14.47 -5.28 26.79
N HIS A 325 13.64 -4.65 27.64
CA HIS A 325 13.75 -4.67 29.10
C HIS A 325 15.10 -4.20 29.64
N VAL A 326 15.72 -3.21 28.99
CA VAL A 326 16.99 -2.59 29.41
C VAL A 326 16.76 -1.13 29.81
N ALA A 327 17.68 -0.59 30.62
CA ALA A 327 17.64 0.83 30.98
C ALA A 327 17.92 1.69 29.75
N VAL A 328 17.18 2.80 29.62
CA VAL A 328 17.41 3.77 28.56
C VAL A 328 18.72 4.52 28.87
N PRO A 329 19.69 4.56 27.95
CA PRO A 329 20.92 5.35 28.12
C PRO A 329 20.64 6.84 28.25
N ASP A 330 21.43 7.56 29.05
CA ASP A 330 21.31 9.02 29.24
C ASP A 330 21.37 9.82 27.92
N SER A 331 22.06 9.31 26.92
CA SER A 331 22.14 9.95 25.59
C SER A 331 20.83 9.88 24.81
N ILE A 332 19.98 8.90 25.10
CA ILE A 332 18.67 8.66 24.47
C ILE A 332 17.54 9.30 25.30
N ASP A 333 17.73 9.38 26.63
CA ASP A 333 16.75 9.95 27.55
C ASP A 333 16.70 11.46 27.44
N GLU A 334 16.00 11.94 26.41
CA GLU A 334 15.68 13.38 26.25
C GLU A 334 14.54 13.83 27.16
N SER A 335 13.94 12.94 27.95
CA SER A 335 12.91 13.30 28.95
C SER A 335 13.47 14.12 30.11
N GLY A 336 14.78 14.32 30.15
CA GLY A 336 15.48 15.15 31.13
C GLY A 336 15.10 16.64 31.18
N SER A 337 14.12 17.10 30.39
CA SER A 337 13.67 18.47 30.43
C SER A 337 12.25 18.70 30.98
N GLU A 338 11.43 17.64 31.09
CA GLU A 338 10.12 17.78 31.74
C GLU A 338 9.94 16.64 32.75
N PRO A 339 10.43 16.82 33.98
CA PRO A 339 10.33 15.77 34.97
C PRO A 339 8.86 15.42 35.20
N PHE A 340 8.55 14.11 35.23
CA PHE A 340 7.24 13.53 35.50
C PHE A 340 6.48 14.20 36.66
N TYR A 341 7.20 14.83 37.61
CA TYR A 341 6.60 15.63 38.67
C TYR A 341 6.04 16.98 38.18
N VAL A 342 6.36 17.47 36.98
CA VAL A 342 5.68 18.67 36.41
C VAL A 342 4.23 18.32 36.07
N TYR A 343 3.98 17.13 35.52
CA TYR A 343 2.63 16.63 35.31
C TYR A 343 1.95 16.32 36.65
N ILE A 344 2.64 15.68 37.60
CA ILE A 344 2.11 15.45 38.96
C ILE A 344 1.88 16.76 39.67
N PHE A 345 2.78 17.74 39.58
CA PHE A 345 2.61 19.06 40.19
C PHE A 345 1.48 19.86 39.52
N GLY A 346 1.37 19.77 38.19
CA GLY A 346 0.22 20.32 37.46
C GLY A 346 -1.09 19.69 37.91
N PHE A 347 -1.15 18.36 38.02
CA PHE A 347 -2.32 17.64 38.54
C PHE A 347 -2.60 17.96 40.01
N LEU A 348 -1.56 18.00 40.88
CA LEU A 348 -1.68 18.33 42.29
C LEU A 348 -2.10 19.78 42.55
N VAL A 349 -1.76 20.72 41.64
CA VAL A 349 -2.17 22.10 41.73
C VAL A 349 -3.49 22.36 40.99
N PHE A 350 -3.66 21.81 39.81
CA PHE A 350 -4.84 22.03 38.95
C PHE A 350 -6.11 21.38 39.50
N ILE A 351 -6.03 20.18 40.09
CA ILE A 351 -7.21 19.52 40.68
C ILE A 351 -7.75 20.28 41.92
N PRO A 352 -6.91 20.66 42.92
CA PRO A 352 -7.39 21.45 44.01
C PRO A 352 -7.93 22.81 43.57
N PHE A 353 -7.28 23.48 42.59
CA PHE A 353 -7.76 24.73 42.04
C PHE A 353 -9.12 24.56 41.35
N LEU A 354 -9.30 23.52 40.56
CA LEU A 354 -10.58 23.17 39.89
C LEU A 354 -11.66 22.87 40.91
N LEU A 355 -11.34 22.09 41.97
CA LEU A 355 -12.24 21.80 43.05
C LEU A 355 -12.63 23.04 43.87
N LEU A 356 -11.67 23.94 44.11
CA LEU A 356 -11.91 25.23 44.72
C LEU A 356 -12.82 26.12 43.85
N LEU A 357 -12.59 26.15 42.57
CA LEU A 357 -13.40 26.91 41.61
C LEU A 357 -14.82 26.36 41.54
N LEU A 358 -14.98 25.02 41.46
CA LEU A 358 -16.28 24.36 41.54
C LEU A 358 -17.00 24.62 42.88
N TRP A 359 -16.26 24.66 43.99
CA TRP A 359 -16.80 25.00 45.31
C TRP A 359 -17.28 26.45 45.37
N ILE A 360 -16.49 27.43 44.84
CA ILE A 360 -16.85 28.86 44.74
C ILE A 360 -18.09 29.04 43.86
N VAL A 361 -18.12 28.37 42.68
CA VAL A 361 -19.28 28.38 41.78
C VAL A 361 -20.51 27.79 42.49
N GLY A 362 -20.32 26.69 43.19
CA GLY A 362 -21.37 26.09 44.03
C GLY A 362 -21.92 27.01 45.10
N GLN A 363 -21.06 27.78 45.79
CA GLN A 363 -21.49 28.78 46.76
C GLN A 363 -22.27 29.94 46.09
N ILE A 364 -21.84 30.41 44.93
CA ILE A 364 -22.53 31.48 44.17
C ILE A 364 -23.90 30.94 43.68
N PHE A 365 -24.01 29.75 43.15
CA PHE A 365 -25.27 29.17 42.75
C PHE A 365 -26.15 28.80 43.97
N GLY A 366 -25.55 28.29 45.07
CA GLY A 366 -26.25 28.00 46.30
C GLY A 366 -26.89 29.26 46.91
N LEU A 367 -26.15 30.39 46.95
CA LEU A 367 -26.67 31.69 47.39
C LEU A 367 -27.76 32.23 46.44
N ALA A 368 -27.60 32.02 45.10
CA ALA A 368 -28.62 32.38 44.13
C ALA A 368 -29.89 31.52 44.26
N PHE A 369 -29.74 30.24 44.60
CA PHE A 369 -30.86 29.32 44.81
C PHE A 369 -31.61 29.63 46.10
N PHE A 370 -30.88 30.00 47.18
CA PHE A 370 -31.48 30.47 48.45
C PHE A 370 -32.23 31.79 48.29
N SER A 371 -31.68 32.73 47.52
CA SER A 371 -32.34 34.01 47.24
C SER A 371 -33.56 33.83 46.33
N LEU A 372 -33.52 32.91 45.36
CA LEU A 372 -34.67 32.57 44.51
C LEU A 372 -35.76 31.79 45.27
N ALA A 373 -35.33 30.86 46.15
CA ALA A 373 -36.29 30.13 47.00
C ALA A 373 -36.97 31.02 48.02
N ALA A 374 -36.24 32.01 48.57
CA ALA A 374 -36.81 33.04 49.47
C ALA A 374 -37.78 33.98 48.71
N LEU A 375 -37.45 34.33 47.46
CA LEU A 375 -38.32 35.13 46.60
C LEU A 375 -39.58 34.36 46.17
N LEU A 376 -39.44 33.06 45.87
CA LEU A 376 -40.56 32.19 45.52
C LEU A 376 -41.47 31.92 46.76
N ASN A 377 -40.91 31.81 47.96
CA ASN A 377 -41.69 31.71 49.21
C ASN A 377 -42.46 33.02 49.51
N LEU A 378 -41.89 34.17 49.19
CA LEU A 378 -42.58 35.47 49.32
C LEU A 378 -43.73 35.64 48.29
N LEU A 379 -43.58 35.04 47.09
CA LEU A 379 -44.59 35.02 46.03
C LEU A 379 -45.64 33.95 46.25
N SER A 380 -45.37 32.84 46.95
CA SER A 380 -46.28 31.74 47.20
C SER A 380 -47.19 31.94 48.42
N SER A 381 -47.01 33.02 49.22
CA SER A 381 -47.92 33.32 50.36
C SER A 381 -49.28 33.93 49.94
N GLY A 382 -49.57 33.96 48.63
CA GLY A 382 -50.85 34.40 48.06
C GLY A 382 -51.62 33.22 47.43
N LYS A 383 -52.45 32.60 48.23
CA LYS A 383 -53.73 31.85 47.98
C LYS A 383 -54.01 31.15 46.63
N TYR A 384 -54.64 29.97 46.84
CA TYR A 384 -55.47 29.11 45.95
C TYR A 384 -54.70 28.03 45.18
N GLY A 385 -55.00 26.74 45.27
CA GLY A 385 -56.24 26.02 45.47
C GLY A 385 -56.22 24.85 44.47
N ASN A 386 -56.18 23.69 44.97
CA ASN A 386 -56.68 22.36 44.59
C ASN A 386 -57.09 22.07 43.11
N MET A 387 -56.59 20.93 42.61
CA MET A 387 -57.18 19.80 41.84
C MET A 387 -56.06 19.13 41.00
N GLY A 388 -55.73 17.86 41.14
CA GLY A 388 -56.54 16.68 40.93
C GLY A 388 -56.08 15.92 39.72
N GLY A 389 -55.45 14.76 39.90
CA GLY A 389 -55.66 13.55 39.12
C GLY A 389 -54.97 13.36 37.78
N GLY A 390 -54.33 12.19 37.63
CA GLY A 390 -54.21 11.58 36.32
C GLY A 390 -52.96 10.71 36.12
N SER A 391 -53.08 9.42 36.39
CA SER A 391 -52.20 8.33 36.02
C SER A 391 -52.10 8.13 34.51
N GLY A 392 -50.97 7.63 34.03
CA GLY A 392 -50.88 7.15 32.64
C GLY A 392 -49.49 6.57 32.35
N GLY A 393 -49.36 5.26 32.43
CA GLY A 393 -48.17 4.53 32.02
C GLY A 393 -48.07 4.43 30.51
N GLY A 394 -46.86 4.34 30.05
CA GLY A 394 -46.53 4.08 28.67
C GLY A 394 -45.22 3.27 28.59
N ARG A 395 -45.41 2.03 28.24
CA ARG A 395 -44.47 0.98 27.97
C ARG A 395 -43.88 1.22 26.60
N TYR A 396 -42.57 1.09 26.39
CA TYR A 396 -41.97 0.99 25.06
C TYR A 396 -41.30 -0.36 24.88
N GLU A 397 -41.73 -1.04 23.82
CA GLU A 397 -41.30 -2.32 23.31
C GLU A 397 -39.95 -2.21 22.59
N GLU A 398 -39.17 -3.29 22.69
CA GLU A 398 -38.05 -3.66 21.83
C GLU A 398 -38.53 -4.01 20.42
N ASP A 399 -37.70 -3.75 19.43
CA ASP A 399 -37.46 -4.54 18.21
C ASP A 399 -36.59 -3.68 17.25
N ASP A 400 -35.63 -4.11 16.48
CA ASP A 400 -35.35 -5.28 15.70
C ASP A 400 -33.95 -5.09 15.05
N ARG A 401 -33.11 -6.12 15.10
CA ARG A 401 -31.89 -6.20 14.29
C ARG A 401 -32.15 -7.06 13.07
N PRO A 402 -31.65 -6.71 11.88
CA PRO A 402 -31.58 -7.65 10.78
C PRO A 402 -30.22 -8.39 10.76
N THR A 403 -30.33 -9.68 10.81
CA THR A 403 -29.26 -10.66 10.57
C THR A 403 -28.98 -10.79 9.06
N TYR A 404 -27.71 -10.68 8.65
CA TYR A 404 -27.26 -11.12 7.35
C TYR A 404 -26.74 -12.55 7.39
N ARG A 405 -27.34 -13.37 6.56
CA ARG A 405 -27.07 -14.80 6.38
C ARG A 405 -26.12 -14.97 5.19
N GLY A 406 -25.00 -15.67 5.39
CA GLY A 406 -24.07 -16.07 4.36
C GLY A 406 -24.65 -17.14 3.45
N GLY A 407 -24.23 -17.12 2.21
CA GLY A 407 -24.47 -18.16 1.22
C GLY A 407 -23.16 -18.56 0.56
N GLY A 408 -22.67 -19.74 0.88
CA GLY A 408 -21.55 -20.36 0.21
C GLY A 408 -21.99 -21.02 -1.11
N GLY A 409 -21.08 -21.06 -2.06
CA GLY A 409 -21.22 -21.82 -3.29
C GLY A 409 -19.86 -22.31 -3.75
N SER A 410 -19.59 -23.56 -3.49
CA SER A 410 -18.45 -24.31 -4.05
C SER A 410 -18.82 -24.86 -5.42
N SER A 411 -17.91 -24.82 -6.37
CA SER A 411 -17.89 -25.81 -7.46
C SER A 411 -16.45 -26.07 -7.88
N GLY A 412 -16.09 -27.32 -7.79
CA GLY A 412 -14.79 -27.85 -8.13
C GLY A 412 -14.66 -28.25 -9.59
N GLY A 413 -13.44 -28.57 -9.97
CA GLY A 413 -13.16 -29.58 -10.98
C GLY A 413 -12.11 -29.21 -11.99
N GLY A 414 -11.02 -30.02 -12.03
CA GLY A 414 -10.35 -30.39 -13.25
C GLY A 414 -8.92 -29.94 -13.44
N SER A 415 -8.00 -30.79 -13.00
CA SER A 415 -6.56 -30.78 -13.26
C SER A 415 -6.22 -31.10 -14.72
N TYR A 416 -5.33 -30.30 -15.33
CA TYR A 416 -4.39 -30.75 -16.35
C TYR A 416 -3.08 -29.96 -16.26
N GLY A 417 -1.96 -30.64 -16.30
CA GLY A 417 -0.63 -30.11 -16.04
C GLY A 417 -0.03 -29.34 -17.21
N GLY A 418 0.58 -28.28 -16.87
CA GLY A 418 1.34 -27.29 -17.61
C GLY A 418 1.17 -26.02 -16.84
N GLY A 419 2.22 -25.24 -16.53
CA GLY A 419 2.18 -24.10 -15.64
C GLY A 419 0.79 -23.49 -15.48
N SER A 420 0.06 -23.92 -14.47
CA SER A 420 -1.33 -23.50 -14.31
C SER A 420 -1.35 -22.20 -13.54
N SER A 421 -1.75 -21.11 -14.23
CA SER A 421 -2.41 -20.03 -13.53
C SER A 421 -3.73 -20.62 -13.02
N GLY A 422 -3.97 -20.57 -11.74
CA GLY A 422 -5.24 -20.94 -11.14
C GLY A 422 -6.32 -19.88 -11.35
N GLY A 423 -6.11 -18.91 -12.28
CA GLY A 423 -7.00 -17.77 -12.49
C GLY A 423 -6.80 -16.66 -11.47
N GLY A 424 -5.70 -16.68 -10.71
CA GLY A 424 -5.31 -15.55 -9.88
C GLY A 424 -4.91 -14.36 -10.75
N GLY A 425 -5.28 -13.15 -10.34
CA GLY A 425 -5.01 -11.93 -11.08
C GLY A 425 -6.15 -10.92 -10.99
N ALA A 426 -5.99 -9.83 -11.69
CA ALA A 426 -6.99 -8.77 -11.80
C ALA A 426 -7.10 -8.25 -13.22
N SER A 427 -8.27 -7.79 -13.60
CA SER A 427 -8.53 -7.08 -14.85
C SER A 427 -9.22 -5.74 -14.60
N GLY A 428 -9.11 -4.83 -15.55
CA GLY A 428 -9.73 -3.52 -15.46
C GLY A 428 -9.72 -2.79 -16.79
N ASN A 429 -10.44 -1.68 -16.84
CA ASN A 429 -10.51 -0.78 -17.98
C ASN A 429 -10.13 0.63 -17.51
N TRP A 430 -9.63 1.49 -18.47
CA TRP A 430 -9.29 2.88 -18.23
C TRP A 430 -10.04 3.88 -19.11
#